data_9ba379ace4ca50286eb74d33a140863c
#
_entry.id   9ba379ace4ca50286eb74d33a140863c
#
_cell.length_a   1.000
_cell.length_b   1.000
_cell.length_c   1.000
_cell.angle_alpha   90.00
_cell.angle_beta   90.00
_cell.angle_gamma   90.00
#
_symmetry.space_group_name_H-M   'P 1'
#
loop_
_entity.id
_entity.type
_entity.pdbx_description
1 polymer ?
#
loop_
_entity_poly.entity_id
_entity_poly.type
_entity_poly.pdbx_seq_one_letter_code
_entity_poly.pdbx_strand_id
1 'polypeptide(L)'
;SEYEDVRIIVEGRADGIFTEDDQVWIDEIKGVYADIEKMEEPVAVHKAQAKCYAWICAREQGLERAGVQMTYGNLDTEEIRRFREIYTAEELRDWYQGLLDAYHKWIAYQIAWKKERNSSMEGLEFPFAYREGQRKIVTSVYHSISAGKQIFIQAPTGVGKTMSTIFPAVRAVGEGLGENIFYLTAKTITRTVAEEAFQILSRHGLKFKVITITAKEKLCFCEKPECNPEKCLYARGHFDRINNAVYELWTGADRYDRETLLAAAQKWQ
;
A
#
# COMPACT_ATOMS: atom_id res chain seq x y z
N SER A 1 19.68 6.02 -3.38
CA SER A 1 20.45 5.00 -2.62
C SER A 1 20.44 3.68 -3.37
N GLU A 2 21.55 2.98 -3.34
CA GLU A 2 21.73 1.68 -3.99
C GLU A 2 21.97 0.62 -2.95
N TYR A 3 21.22 -0.48 -3.05
CA TYR A 3 21.42 -1.72 -2.33
C TYR A 3 21.84 -2.79 -3.34
N GLU A 4 22.41 -3.90 -2.90
CA GLU A 4 22.91 -4.95 -3.81
C GLU A 4 21.82 -5.48 -4.77
N ASP A 5 20.58 -5.50 -4.32
CA ASP A 5 19.43 -6.07 -5.02
C ASP A 5 18.49 -5.02 -5.62
N VAL A 6 18.58 -3.75 -5.19
CA VAL A 6 17.62 -2.73 -5.61
C VAL A 6 18.16 -1.31 -5.54
N ARG A 7 17.74 -0.47 -6.48
CA ARG A 7 17.96 0.98 -6.46
C ARG A 7 16.69 1.70 -6.05
N ILE A 8 16.75 2.45 -4.94
CA ILE A 8 15.64 3.28 -4.46
C ILE A 8 15.86 4.72 -4.96
N ILE A 9 14.91 5.22 -5.75
CA ILE A 9 14.87 6.60 -6.22
C ILE A 9 13.78 7.31 -5.41
N VAL A 10 14.15 8.40 -4.72
CA VAL A 10 13.22 9.25 -3.99
C VAL A 10 13.19 10.61 -4.68
N GLU A 11 12.02 10.98 -5.13
CA GLU A 11 11.76 12.23 -5.85
C GLU A 11 10.59 12.95 -5.20
N GLY A 12 10.58 14.28 -5.30
CA GLY A 12 9.47 15.08 -4.80
C GLY A 12 9.68 16.58 -5.09
N ARG A 13 8.70 17.35 -4.66
CA ARG A 13 8.73 18.81 -4.79
C ARG A 13 8.48 19.42 -3.42
N ALA A 14 9.46 20.19 -2.92
CA ALA A 14 9.28 20.99 -1.71
C ALA A 14 8.31 22.15 -1.99
N ASP A 15 7.49 22.49 -1.00
CA ASP A 15 6.57 23.64 -1.11
C ASP A 15 7.32 24.96 -1.17
N GLY A 16 8.41 25.09 -0.38
CA GLY A 16 9.28 26.26 -0.40
C GLY A 16 10.75 25.94 -0.12
N ILE A 17 11.65 26.62 -0.79
CA ILE A 17 13.09 26.67 -0.48
C ILE A 17 13.50 28.11 -0.45
N PHE A 18 14.08 28.59 0.65
CA PHE A 18 14.53 29.99 0.78
C PHE A 18 15.80 30.08 1.64
N THR A 19 16.47 31.21 1.55
CA THR A 19 17.65 31.50 2.37
C THR A 19 17.34 32.68 3.29
N GLU A 20 17.67 32.53 4.57
CA GLU A 20 17.58 33.58 5.59
C GLU A 20 18.79 33.47 6.48
N ASP A 21 19.50 34.56 6.69
CA ASP A 21 20.75 34.66 7.49
C ASP A 21 21.81 33.60 7.10
N ASP A 22 22.08 33.47 5.81
CA ASP A 22 22.98 32.47 5.20
C ASP A 22 22.59 31.00 5.47
N GLN A 23 21.40 30.75 6.04
CA GLN A 23 20.84 29.44 6.28
C GLN A 23 19.81 29.09 5.19
N VAL A 24 20.00 27.96 4.51
CA VAL A 24 18.98 27.40 3.61
C VAL A 24 17.89 26.69 4.40
N TRP A 25 16.65 27.04 4.10
CA TRP A 25 15.45 26.50 4.73
C TRP A 25 14.59 25.78 3.71
N ILE A 26 14.07 24.61 4.11
CA ILE A 26 13.01 23.91 3.40
C ILE A 26 11.71 24.17 4.18
N ASP A 27 10.71 24.72 3.51
CA ASP A 27 9.38 24.97 4.06
C ASP A 27 8.39 23.95 3.51
N GLU A 28 7.75 23.23 4.41
CA GLU A 28 6.65 22.33 4.10
C GLU A 28 5.36 22.94 4.65
N ILE A 29 4.38 23.20 3.79
CA ILE A 29 3.17 23.97 4.10
C ILE A 29 1.97 23.04 4.18
N LYS A 30 1.19 23.15 5.27
CA LYS A 30 -0.01 22.33 5.47
C LYS A 30 -1.21 23.20 5.84
N GLY A 31 -2.25 23.16 5.01
CA GLY A 31 -3.58 23.68 5.37
C GLY A 31 -4.32 22.70 6.27
N VAL A 32 -4.79 23.17 7.41
CA VAL A 32 -5.49 22.34 8.41
C VAL A 32 -6.76 23.05 8.92
N TYR A 33 -7.71 22.26 9.44
CA TYR A 33 -8.88 22.77 10.16
C TYR A 33 -8.73 22.65 11.68
N ALA A 34 -7.59 22.11 12.17
CA ALA A 34 -7.30 21.98 13.58
C ALA A 34 -6.92 23.33 14.19
N ASP A 35 -7.14 23.46 15.49
CA ASP A 35 -6.67 24.60 16.30
C ASP A 35 -5.13 24.55 16.36
N ILE A 36 -4.50 25.37 15.53
CA ILE A 36 -3.04 25.40 15.40
C ILE A 36 -2.34 26.06 16.60
N GLU A 37 -3.06 26.86 17.39
CA GLU A 37 -2.50 27.47 18.61
C GLU A 37 -2.15 26.41 19.67
N LYS A 38 -2.91 25.30 19.68
CA LYS A 38 -2.66 24.17 20.60
C LYS A 38 -1.60 23.19 20.11
N MET A 39 -1.07 23.35 18.90
CA MET A 39 -0.01 22.46 18.40
C MET A 39 1.30 22.79 19.11
N GLU A 40 1.78 21.93 19.97
CA GLU A 40 3.08 22.09 20.64
C GLU A 40 4.26 21.72 19.73
N GLU A 41 4.06 20.77 18.81
CA GLU A 41 5.04 20.27 17.86
C GLU A 41 4.42 19.98 16.49
N PRO A 42 5.21 19.94 15.41
CA PRO A 42 4.70 19.59 14.10
C PRO A 42 4.34 18.10 14.03
N VAL A 43 3.38 17.76 13.17
CA VAL A 43 3.00 16.37 12.90
C VAL A 43 4.22 15.63 12.34
N ALA A 44 4.59 14.52 12.97
CA ALA A 44 5.82 13.78 12.69
C ALA A 44 5.99 13.39 11.21
N VAL A 45 4.92 12.95 10.53
CA VAL A 45 4.98 12.57 9.11
C VAL A 45 5.22 13.78 8.20
N HIS A 46 4.67 14.95 8.52
CA HIS A 46 4.92 16.17 7.75
C HIS A 46 6.37 16.64 7.92
N LYS A 47 6.87 16.61 9.17
CA LYS A 47 8.28 16.93 9.49
C LYS A 47 9.23 15.95 8.78
N ALA A 48 8.88 14.66 8.71
CA ALA A 48 9.66 13.66 7.98
C ALA A 48 9.76 13.98 6.49
N GLN A 49 8.67 14.45 5.86
CA GLN A 49 8.68 14.89 4.47
C GLN A 49 9.65 16.07 4.26
N ALA A 50 9.57 17.10 5.10
CA ALA A 50 10.47 18.25 5.04
C ALA A 50 11.95 17.85 5.27
N LYS A 51 12.23 16.93 6.19
CA LYS A 51 13.58 16.37 6.41
C LYS A 51 14.13 15.62 5.19
N CYS A 52 13.28 14.88 4.46
CA CYS A 52 13.70 14.26 3.20
C CYS A 52 14.19 15.31 2.19
N TYR A 53 13.42 16.37 2.02
CA TYR A 53 13.80 17.46 1.10
C TYR A 53 15.05 18.21 1.61
N ALA A 54 15.16 18.42 2.91
CA ALA A 54 16.35 19.06 3.51
C ALA A 54 17.61 18.22 3.27
N TRP A 55 17.55 16.89 3.40
CA TRP A 55 18.67 16.02 3.05
C TRP A 55 19.02 16.07 1.56
N ILE A 56 18.03 15.98 0.68
CA ILE A 56 18.25 16.04 -0.77
C ILE A 56 18.92 17.36 -1.13
N CYS A 57 18.40 18.48 -0.65
CA CYS A 57 18.94 19.81 -0.88
C CYS A 57 20.36 19.96 -0.31
N ALA A 58 20.61 19.53 0.93
CA ALA A 58 21.92 19.61 1.54
C ALA A 58 22.97 18.81 0.76
N ARG A 59 22.61 17.59 0.32
CA ARG A 59 23.50 16.75 -0.49
C ARG A 59 23.81 17.36 -1.86
N GLU A 60 22.79 17.90 -2.54
CA GLU A 60 22.94 18.47 -3.89
C GLU A 60 23.73 19.76 -3.89
N GLN A 61 23.60 20.59 -2.86
CA GLN A 61 24.26 21.87 -2.74
C GLN A 61 25.55 21.83 -1.90
N GLY A 62 25.89 20.68 -1.30
CA GLY A 62 27.07 20.53 -0.46
C GLY A 62 26.98 21.32 0.85
N LEU A 63 25.78 21.46 1.42
CA LEU A 63 25.57 22.22 2.67
C LEU A 63 26.00 21.39 3.87
N GLU A 64 26.63 22.04 4.85
CA GLU A 64 26.95 21.41 6.15
C GLU A 64 25.71 21.24 7.03
N ARG A 65 24.70 22.09 6.84
CA ARG A 65 23.42 22.06 7.57
C ARG A 65 22.27 22.63 6.74
N ALA A 66 21.05 22.21 7.04
CA ALA A 66 19.83 22.72 6.44
C ALA A 66 18.77 22.97 7.49
N GLY A 67 17.98 24.02 7.30
CA GLY A 67 16.82 24.32 8.12
C GLY A 67 15.58 23.60 7.60
N VAL A 68 14.75 23.15 8.52
CA VAL A 68 13.41 22.60 8.26
C VAL A 68 12.39 23.54 8.90
N GLN A 69 11.51 24.09 8.08
CA GLN A 69 10.37 24.87 8.52
C GLN A 69 9.09 24.09 8.23
N MET A 70 8.24 23.98 9.22
CA MET A 70 6.87 23.47 9.05
C MET A 70 5.91 24.65 9.20
N THR A 71 5.18 24.98 8.15
CA THR A 71 4.19 26.04 8.15
C THR A 71 2.78 25.45 8.15
N TYR A 72 2.00 25.70 9.19
CA TYR A 72 0.59 25.32 9.29
C TYR A 72 -0.28 26.58 9.12
N GLY A 73 -1.22 26.51 8.18
CA GLY A 73 -2.27 27.51 8.00
C GLY A 73 -3.62 26.95 8.37
N ASN A 74 -4.35 27.60 9.28
CA ASN A 74 -5.74 27.25 9.55
C ASN A 74 -6.62 27.77 8.41
N LEU A 75 -7.37 26.88 7.78
CA LEU A 75 -8.17 27.22 6.59
C LEU A 75 -9.45 27.96 6.93
N ASP A 76 -9.88 28.00 8.20
CA ASP A 76 -11.05 28.75 8.65
C ASP A 76 -10.68 30.13 9.21
N THR A 77 -9.57 30.21 9.98
CA THR A 77 -9.17 31.45 10.69
C THR A 77 -8.06 32.23 10.00
N GLU A 78 -7.42 31.62 8.96
CA GLU A 78 -6.27 32.17 8.24
C GLU A 78 -5.02 32.37 9.14
N GLU A 79 -5.04 31.92 10.36
CA GLU A 79 -3.89 31.95 11.27
C GLU A 79 -2.76 31.07 10.75
N ILE A 80 -1.52 31.48 11.05
CA ILE A 80 -0.31 30.76 10.60
C ILE A 80 0.57 30.46 11.80
N ARG A 81 1.01 29.21 11.93
CA ARG A 81 2.01 28.78 12.92
C ARG A 81 3.19 28.14 12.23
N ARG A 82 4.41 28.47 12.65
CA ARG A 82 5.65 27.92 12.10
C ARG A 82 6.47 27.26 13.20
N PHE A 83 7.05 26.10 12.83
CA PHE A 83 8.04 25.39 13.64
C PHE A 83 9.33 25.33 12.84
N ARG A 84 10.47 25.70 13.46
CA ARG A 84 11.75 25.76 12.79
C ARG A 84 12.79 24.94 13.56
N GLU A 85 13.54 24.13 12.85
CA GLU A 85 14.67 23.37 13.37
C GLU A 85 15.81 23.35 12.36
N ILE A 86 17.04 23.33 12.84
CA ILE A 86 18.24 23.22 12.00
C ILE A 86 18.85 21.85 12.27
N TYR A 87 19.25 21.17 11.21
CA TYR A 87 19.92 19.87 11.25
C TYR A 87 21.25 19.96 10.53
N THR A 88 22.25 19.24 11.00
CA THR A 88 23.48 19.01 10.25
C THR A 88 23.21 18.05 9.09
N ALA A 89 24.02 18.14 8.03
CA ALA A 89 23.93 17.20 6.91
C ALA A 89 24.14 15.74 7.36
N GLU A 90 24.95 15.52 8.40
CA GLU A 90 25.18 14.19 8.98
C GLU A 90 23.93 13.65 9.67
N GLU A 91 23.27 14.44 10.52
CA GLU A 91 22.01 14.06 11.16
C GLU A 91 20.91 13.74 10.13
N LEU A 92 20.80 14.55 9.08
CA LEU A 92 19.82 14.32 7.99
C LEU A 92 20.16 13.06 7.21
N ARG A 93 21.44 12.81 6.91
CA ARG A 93 21.92 11.62 6.20
C ARG A 93 21.58 10.35 6.99
N ASP A 94 21.95 10.33 8.28
CA ASP A 94 21.79 9.14 9.10
C ASP A 94 20.32 8.83 9.35
N TRP A 95 19.51 9.87 9.59
CA TRP A 95 18.05 9.72 9.68
C TRP A 95 17.44 9.21 8.36
N TYR A 96 17.85 9.78 7.23
CA TYR A 96 17.35 9.40 5.90
C TYR A 96 17.78 7.97 5.54
N GLN A 97 19.01 7.58 5.85
CA GLN A 97 19.48 6.22 5.63
C GLN A 97 18.68 5.23 6.47
N GLY A 98 18.42 5.51 7.74
CA GLY A 98 17.57 4.67 8.59
C GLY A 98 16.14 4.52 8.06
N LEU A 99 15.58 5.57 7.45
CA LEU A 99 14.27 5.49 6.78
C LEU A 99 14.31 4.55 5.57
N LEU A 100 15.36 4.65 4.75
CA LEU A 100 15.53 3.79 3.58
C LEU A 100 15.77 2.33 3.97
N ASP A 101 16.57 2.07 5.00
CA ASP A 101 16.82 0.72 5.51
C ASP A 101 15.53 0.07 6.03
N ALA A 102 14.71 0.85 6.74
CA ALA A 102 13.40 0.40 7.19
C ALA A 102 12.44 0.09 6.03
N TYR A 103 12.55 0.81 4.92
CA TYR A 103 11.74 0.59 3.72
C TYR A 103 12.28 -0.53 2.83
N HIS A 104 13.59 -0.73 2.77
CA HIS A 104 14.26 -1.74 1.94
C HIS A 104 13.69 -3.14 2.16
N LYS A 105 13.43 -3.55 3.41
CA LYS A 105 12.82 -4.85 3.71
C LYS A 105 11.49 -5.11 2.99
N TRP A 106 10.70 -4.06 2.77
CA TRP A 106 9.42 -4.14 2.06
C TRP A 106 9.63 -4.37 0.57
N ILE A 107 10.57 -3.63 -0.02
CA ILE A 107 10.90 -3.72 -1.45
C ILE A 107 11.53 -5.09 -1.75
N ALA A 108 12.50 -5.51 -0.95
CA ALA A 108 13.16 -6.80 -1.10
C ALA A 108 12.15 -7.96 -1.07
N TYR A 109 11.23 -7.93 -0.10
CA TYR A 109 10.16 -8.92 -0.04
C TYR A 109 9.24 -8.84 -1.27
N GLN A 110 8.85 -7.65 -1.69
CA GLN A 110 7.97 -7.46 -2.85
C GLN A 110 8.58 -8.03 -4.15
N ILE A 111 9.86 -7.79 -4.37
CA ILE A 111 10.59 -8.30 -5.54
C ILE A 111 10.68 -9.83 -5.48
N ALA A 112 11.09 -10.39 -4.34
CA ALA A 112 11.16 -11.83 -4.14
C ALA A 112 9.80 -12.50 -4.32
N TRP A 113 8.77 -11.94 -3.70
CA TRP A 113 7.40 -12.42 -3.82
C TRP A 113 6.87 -12.37 -5.26
N LYS A 114 7.11 -11.25 -5.98
CA LYS A 114 6.70 -11.11 -7.39
C LYS A 114 7.33 -12.20 -8.26
N LYS A 115 8.60 -12.50 -8.06
CA LYS A 115 9.32 -13.58 -8.76
C LYS A 115 8.70 -14.94 -8.45
N GLU A 116 8.49 -15.25 -7.18
CA GLU A 116 7.89 -16.51 -6.74
C GLU A 116 6.45 -16.67 -7.24
N ARG A 117 5.65 -15.61 -7.14
CA ARG A 117 4.29 -15.56 -7.67
C ARG A 117 4.27 -15.87 -9.17
N ASN A 118 5.07 -15.17 -9.95
CA ASN A 118 5.07 -15.33 -11.41
C ASN A 118 5.55 -16.72 -11.81
N SER A 119 6.60 -17.24 -11.18
CA SER A 119 7.05 -18.63 -11.42
C SER A 119 5.97 -19.66 -11.10
N SER A 120 5.14 -19.45 -10.11
CA SER A 120 4.03 -20.35 -9.78
C SER A 120 2.92 -20.37 -10.84
N MET A 121 2.89 -19.38 -11.71
CA MET A 121 1.91 -19.27 -12.81
C MET A 121 2.43 -19.90 -14.12
N GLU A 122 3.75 -20.13 -14.22
CA GLU A 122 4.34 -20.85 -15.35
C GLU A 122 3.81 -22.28 -15.35
N GLY A 123 3.25 -22.72 -16.49
CA GLY A 123 2.70 -24.07 -16.60
C GLY A 123 1.42 -24.34 -15.83
N LEU A 124 0.85 -23.35 -15.13
CA LEU A 124 -0.45 -23.54 -14.48
C LEU A 124 -1.53 -23.88 -15.51
N GLU A 125 -2.15 -25.05 -15.36
CA GLU A 125 -3.21 -25.54 -16.24
C GLU A 125 -4.60 -25.23 -15.65
N PHE A 126 -5.60 -25.25 -16.51
CA PHE A 126 -6.99 -25.13 -16.08
C PHE A 126 -7.35 -26.37 -15.21
N PRO A 127 -7.86 -26.18 -13.98
CA PRO A 127 -7.91 -27.26 -12.99
C PRO A 127 -8.97 -28.34 -13.25
N PHE A 128 -9.74 -28.23 -14.31
CA PHE A 128 -10.84 -29.16 -14.64
C PHE A 128 -10.88 -29.50 -16.13
N ALA A 129 -11.57 -30.58 -16.48
CA ALA A 129 -11.98 -30.78 -17.87
C ALA A 129 -12.92 -29.64 -18.28
N TYR A 130 -12.66 -29.06 -19.46
CA TYR A 130 -13.50 -27.98 -19.96
C TYR A 130 -14.93 -28.45 -20.25
N ARG A 131 -15.90 -27.70 -19.75
CA ARG A 131 -17.31 -27.85 -20.13
C ARG A 131 -17.54 -27.19 -21.48
N GLU A 132 -18.66 -27.55 -22.13
CA GLU A 132 -19.07 -26.90 -23.38
C GLU A 132 -19.12 -25.36 -23.23
N GLY A 133 -18.54 -24.66 -24.19
CA GLY A 133 -18.42 -23.19 -24.20
C GLY A 133 -17.39 -22.59 -23.20
N GLN A 134 -16.94 -23.33 -22.19
CA GLN A 134 -16.07 -22.83 -21.15
C GLN A 134 -14.72 -22.40 -21.69
N ARG A 135 -14.12 -23.21 -22.57
CA ARG A 135 -12.82 -22.88 -23.20
C ARG A 135 -12.90 -21.56 -23.99
N LYS A 136 -14.03 -21.31 -24.67
CA LYS A 136 -14.25 -20.05 -25.40
C LYS A 136 -14.23 -18.84 -24.45
N ILE A 137 -14.87 -18.96 -23.27
CA ILE A 137 -14.85 -17.89 -22.26
C ILE A 137 -13.42 -17.61 -21.80
N VAL A 138 -12.67 -18.64 -21.39
CA VAL A 138 -11.28 -18.52 -20.94
C VAL A 138 -10.42 -17.81 -21.99
N THR A 139 -10.49 -18.26 -23.25
CA THR A 139 -9.72 -17.66 -24.35
C THR A 139 -10.12 -16.20 -24.60
N SER A 140 -11.43 -15.92 -24.61
CA SER A 140 -11.92 -14.55 -24.84
C SER A 140 -11.52 -13.58 -23.74
N VAL A 141 -11.56 -14.01 -22.46
CA VAL A 141 -11.10 -13.19 -21.32
C VAL A 141 -9.62 -12.91 -21.45
N TYR A 142 -8.80 -13.93 -21.70
CA TYR A 142 -7.36 -13.75 -21.86
C TYR A 142 -7.03 -12.77 -23.00
N HIS A 143 -7.63 -12.94 -24.17
CA HIS A 143 -7.40 -12.04 -25.31
C HIS A 143 -7.88 -10.62 -25.03
N SER A 144 -8.97 -10.44 -24.29
CA SER A 144 -9.44 -9.10 -23.92
C SER A 144 -8.46 -8.40 -22.98
N ILE A 145 -7.89 -9.11 -22.01
CA ILE A 145 -6.86 -8.57 -21.10
C ILE A 145 -5.60 -8.21 -21.91
N SER A 146 -5.12 -9.15 -22.73
CA SER A 146 -3.93 -8.95 -23.57
C SER A 146 -4.07 -7.78 -24.54
N ALA A 147 -5.27 -7.52 -25.03
CA ALA A 147 -5.56 -6.40 -25.94
C ALA A 147 -5.95 -5.09 -25.21
N GLY A 148 -5.99 -5.07 -23.86
CA GLY A 148 -6.44 -3.91 -23.08
C GLY A 148 -7.89 -3.53 -23.34
N LYS A 149 -8.76 -4.52 -23.66
CA LYS A 149 -10.15 -4.28 -24.03
C LYS A 149 -11.13 -4.75 -22.97
N GLN A 150 -12.31 -4.18 -22.98
CA GLN A 150 -13.46 -4.62 -22.18
C GLN A 150 -14.18 -5.77 -22.86
N ILE A 151 -14.74 -6.68 -22.06
CA ILE A 151 -15.56 -7.81 -22.55
C ILE A 151 -16.80 -7.96 -21.69
N PHE A 152 -17.94 -8.23 -22.34
CA PHE A 152 -19.19 -8.59 -21.72
C PHE A 152 -19.51 -10.05 -22.04
N ILE A 153 -19.76 -10.85 -21.00
CA ILE A 153 -19.96 -12.30 -21.13
C ILE A 153 -21.34 -12.65 -20.58
N GLN A 154 -22.21 -13.14 -21.47
CA GLN A 154 -23.45 -13.78 -21.09
C GLN A 154 -23.31 -15.30 -21.26
N ALA A 155 -23.48 -16.03 -20.16
CA ALA A 155 -23.37 -17.48 -20.17
C ALA A 155 -24.34 -18.11 -19.16
N PRO A 156 -24.85 -19.33 -19.40
CA PRO A 156 -25.76 -20.03 -18.51
C PRO A 156 -25.16 -20.23 -17.12
N THR A 157 -26.05 -20.50 -16.13
CA THR A 157 -25.60 -20.96 -14.81
C THR A 157 -24.96 -22.35 -14.94
N GLY A 158 -23.97 -22.62 -14.10
CA GLY A 158 -23.28 -23.92 -14.08
C GLY A 158 -22.13 -24.09 -15.09
N VAL A 159 -21.92 -23.17 -16.04
CA VAL A 159 -20.80 -23.26 -17.00
C VAL A 159 -19.43 -22.99 -16.37
N GLY A 160 -19.36 -22.56 -15.10
CA GLY A 160 -18.12 -22.27 -14.39
C GLY A 160 -17.53 -20.90 -14.70
N LYS A 161 -18.37 -19.87 -14.85
CA LYS A 161 -17.95 -18.48 -15.17
C LYS A 161 -16.81 -17.97 -14.28
N THR A 162 -16.89 -18.17 -12.98
CA THR A 162 -15.89 -17.67 -12.02
C THR A 162 -14.49 -18.19 -12.32
N MET A 163 -14.31 -19.49 -12.44
CA MET A 163 -13.02 -20.07 -12.79
C MET A 163 -12.57 -19.65 -14.20
N SER A 164 -13.52 -19.54 -15.14
CA SER A 164 -13.25 -19.16 -16.53
C SER A 164 -12.85 -17.68 -16.70
N THR A 165 -13.05 -16.85 -15.67
CA THR A 165 -12.59 -15.46 -15.64
C THR A 165 -11.34 -15.29 -14.78
N ILE A 166 -11.26 -15.95 -13.63
CA ILE A 166 -10.12 -15.85 -12.71
C ILE A 166 -8.87 -16.50 -13.30
N PHE A 167 -8.97 -17.73 -13.83
CA PHE A 167 -7.82 -18.45 -14.38
C PHE A 167 -7.08 -17.67 -15.49
N PRO A 168 -7.74 -17.19 -16.56
CA PRO A 168 -7.05 -16.41 -17.58
C PRO A 168 -6.52 -15.07 -17.06
N ALA A 169 -7.16 -14.45 -16.08
CA ALA A 169 -6.64 -13.24 -15.43
C ALA A 169 -5.36 -13.52 -14.63
N VAL A 170 -5.30 -14.63 -13.89
CA VAL A 170 -4.09 -15.09 -13.21
C VAL A 170 -2.96 -15.34 -14.19
N ARG A 171 -3.24 -16.04 -15.31
CA ARG A 171 -2.25 -16.26 -16.37
C ARG A 171 -1.72 -14.96 -16.95
N ALA A 172 -2.59 -14.00 -17.21
CA ALA A 172 -2.23 -12.68 -17.71
C ALA A 172 -1.32 -11.91 -16.73
N VAL A 173 -1.59 -12.00 -15.43
CA VAL A 173 -0.71 -11.43 -14.39
C VAL A 173 0.67 -12.10 -14.40
N GLY A 174 0.74 -13.41 -14.54
CA GLY A 174 2.02 -14.14 -14.63
C GLY A 174 2.87 -13.73 -15.83
N GLU A 175 2.23 -13.34 -16.93
CA GLU A 175 2.86 -12.86 -18.15
C GLU A 175 3.12 -11.34 -18.16
N GLY A 176 2.85 -10.65 -17.05
CA GLY A 176 3.13 -9.22 -16.89
C GLY A 176 2.10 -8.30 -17.54
N LEU A 177 0.94 -8.82 -17.94
CA LEU A 177 -0.16 -8.03 -18.56
C LEU A 177 -1.00 -7.28 -17.51
N GLY A 178 -0.72 -7.46 -16.23
CA GLY A 178 -1.35 -6.79 -15.11
C GLY A 178 -0.65 -7.12 -13.79
N GLU A 179 -0.94 -6.36 -12.74
CA GLU A 179 -0.36 -6.58 -11.40
C GLU A 179 -1.39 -7.11 -10.40
N ASN A 180 -2.62 -6.67 -10.50
CA ASN A 180 -3.69 -6.96 -9.54
C ASN A 180 -4.97 -7.40 -10.27
N ILE A 181 -5.77 -8.21 -9.58
CA ILE A 181 -7.09 -8.64 -10.01
C ILE A 181 -8.12 -8.13 -9.02
N PHE A 182 -9.06 -7.32 -9.48
CA PHE A 182 -10.21 -6.88 -8.69
C PHE A 182 -11.43 -7.69 -9.10
N TYR A 183 -11.87 -8.61 -8.24
CA TYR A 183 -13.08 -9.41 -8.45
C TYR A 183 -14.24 -8.78 -7.70
N LEU A 184 -15.08 -8.05 -8.40
CA LEU A 184 -16.21 -7.32 -7.83
C LEU A 184 -17.49 -8.17 -7.88
N THR A 185 -18.22 -8.24 -6.77
CA THR A 185 -19.47 -9.00 -6.68
C THR A 185 -20.58 -8.17 -6.05
N ALA A 186 -21.79 -8.30 -6.58
CA ALA A 186 -22.97 -7.64 -6.02
C ALA A 186 -23.53 -8.35 -4.78
N LYS A 187 -23.19 -9.63 -4.55
CA LYS A 187 -23.74 -10.47 -3.49
C LYS A 187 -22.64 -11.17 -2.69
N THR A 188 -22.84 -11.31 -1.39
CA THR A 188 -21.89 -11.98 -0.49
C THR A 188 -21.61 -13.45 -0.90
N ILE A 189 -22.64 -14.18 -1.37
CA ILE A 189 -22.51 -15.58 -1.81
C ILE A 189 -21.57 -15.71 -3.02
N THR A 190 -21.56 -14.75 -3.94
CA THR A 190 -20.65 -14.80 -5.10
C THR A 190 -19.19 -14.55 -4.75
N ARG A 191 -18.92 -13.96 -3.58
CA ARG A 191 -17.59 -13.78 -3.02
C ARG A 191 -16.94 -15.12 -2.68
N THR A 192 -17.67 -16.01 -1.99
CA THR A 192 -17.16 -17.34 -1.59
C THR A 192 -16.77 -18.18 -2.80
N VAL A 193 -17.49 -18.07 -3.90
CA VAL A 193 -17.16 -18.78 -5.15
C VAL A 193 -15.84 -18.30 -5.75
N ALA A 194 -15.53 -17.00 -5.65
CA ALA A 194 -14.24 -16.48 -6.09
C ALA A 194 -13.09 -16.94 -5.15
N GLU A 195 -13.32 -16.92 -3.85
CA GLU A 195 -12.37 -17.43 -2.85
C GLU A 195 -12.05 -18.91 -3.07
N GLU A 196 -13.08 -19.73 -3.34
CA GLU A 196 -12.94 -21.15 -3.69
C GLU A 196 -12.13 -21.35 -4.99
N ALA A 197 -12.36 -20.52 -6.00
CA ALA A 197 -11.60 -20.60 -7.25
C ALA A 197 -10.09 -20.36 -7.01
N PHE A 198 -9.71 -19.37 -6.21
CA PHE A 198 -8.32 -19.16 -5.83
C PHE A 198 -7.77 -20.29 -4.96
N GLN A 199 -8.57 -20.88 -4.07
CA GLN A 199 -8.16 -22.06 -3.30
C GLN A 199 -7.85 -23.27 -4.20
N ILE A 200 -8.69 -23.51 -5.19
CA ILE A 200 -8.49 -24.60 -6.16
C ILE A 200 -7.18 -24.38 -6.91
N LEU A 201 -6.95 -23.17 -7.43
CA LEU A 201 -5.72 -22.85 -8.14
C LEU A 201 -4.49 -22.97 -7.22
N SER A 202 -4.60 -22.57 -5.96
CA SER A 202 -3.53 -22.71 -4.97
C SER A 202 -3.16 -24.18 -4.72
N ARG A 203 -4.15 -25.09 -4.67
CA ARG A 203 -3.90 -26.55 -4.58
C ARG A 203 -3.19 -27.10 -5.82
N HIS A 204 -3.27 -26.41 -6.95
CA HIS A 204 -2.54 -26.73 -8.18
C HIS A 204 -1.21 -25.95 -8.32
N GLY A 205 -0.72 -25.38 -7.22
CA GLY A 205 0.59 -24.74 -7.16
C GLY A 205 0.62 -23.24 -7.30
N LEU A 206 -0.53 -22.57 -7.54
CA LEU A 206 -0.58 -21.12 -7.61
C LEU A 206 -0.21 -20.49 -6.27
N LYS A 207 0.74 -19.59 -6.27
CA LYS A 207 1.04 -18.65 -5.19
C LYS A 207 0.45 -17.29 -5.54
N PHE A 208 -0.56 -16.86 -4.80
CA PHE A 208 -1.25 -15.59 -5.03
C PHE A 208 -1.83 -15.06 -3.73
N LYS A 209 -1.60 -13.80 -3.44
CA LYS A 209 -2.17 -13.15 -2.25
C LYS A 209 -3.59 -12.70 -2.55
N VAL A 210 -4.52 -13.13 -1.72
CA VAL A 210 -5.96 -12.86 -1.90
C VAL A 210 -6.49 -12.15 -0.66
N ILE A 211 -7.01 -10.94 -0.84
CA ILE A 211 -7.68 -10.18 0.22
C ILE A 211 -9.18 -10.09 -0.05
N THR A 212 -9.98 -10.43 0.94
CA THR A 212 -11.43 -10.20 0.93
C THR A 212 -11.75 -8.92 1.67
N ILE A 213 -12.04 -7.86 0.92
CA ILE A 213 -12.36 -6.55 1.50
C ILE A 213 -13.72 -6.62 2.18
N THR A 214 -13.74 -6.29 3.47
CA THR A 214 -14.93 -6.23 4.31
C THR A 214 -15.08 -4.81 4.86
N ALA A 215 -16.31 -4.32 4.94
CA ALA A 215 -16.59 -2.99 5.48
C ALA A 215 -16.04 -2.84 6.91
N LYS A 216 -15.45 -1.68 7.21
CA LYS A 216 -14.79 -1.38 8.49
C LYS A 216 -15.67 -1.65 9.70
N GLU A 217 -16.94 -1.30 9.61
CA GLU A 217 -17.92 -1.49 10.68
C GLU A 217 -18.12 -2.97 11.06
N LYS A 218 -17.90 -3.88 10.10
CA LYS A 218 -17.98 -5.34 10.33
C LYS A 218 -16.71 -5.95 10.92
N LEU A 219 -15.61 -5.19 10.93
CA LEU A 219 -14.31 -5.58 11.49
C LEU A 219 -14.04 -4.90 12.83
N CYS A 220 -14.76 -3.84 13.17
CA CYS A 220 -14.52 -3.08 14.38
C CYS A 220 -14.90 -3.91 15.62
N PHE A 221 -14.04 -3.90 16.64
CA PHE A 221 -14.29 -4.51 17.95
C PHE A 221 -15.22 -3.67 18.83
N CYS A 222 -15.44 -2.40 18.49
CA CYS A 222 -16.32 -1.50 19.22
C CYS A 222 -17.74 -1.57 18.66
N GLU A 223 -18.75 -1.55 19.51
CA GLU A 223 -20.16 -1.50 19.11
C GLU A 223 -20.48 -0.28 18.25
N LYS A 224 -19.84 0.85 18.57
CA LYS A 224 -19.91 2.10 17.79
C LYS A 224 -18.51 2.49 17.35
N PRO A 225 -18.21 2.44 16.03
CA PRO A 225 -16.89 2.83 15.52
C PRO A 225 -16.66 4.35 15.67
N GLU A 226 -15.91 4.74 16.68
CA GLU A 226 -15.39 6.10 16.87
C GLU A 226 -13.87 6.04 16.79
N CYS A 227 -13.29 6.27 15.61
CA CYS A 227 -11.85 6.13 15.39
C CYS A 227 -11.07 7.36 15.86
N ASN A 228 -11.31 7.77 17.09
CA ASN A 228 -10.61 8.83 17.78
C ASN A 228 -9.65 8.21 18.81
N PRO A 229 -8.35 8.53 18.79
CA PRO A 229 -7.36 7.99 19.75
C PRO A 229 -7.67 8.24 21.22
N GLU A 230 -8.42 9.30 21.54
CA GLU A 230 -8.83 9.60 22.91
C GLU A 230 -9.91 8.63 23.42
N LYS A 231 -10.79 8.17 22.52
CA LYS A 231 -11.97 7.37 22.85
C LYS A 231 -11.83 5.88 22.51
N CYS A 232 -10.95 5.54 21.56
CA CYS A 232 -10.80 4.19 21.06
C CYS A 232 -9.38 3.67 21.32
N LEU A 233 -9.28 2.59 22.11
CA LEU A 233 -7.99 1.94 22.40
C LEU A 233 -7.29 1.42 21.14
N TYR A 234 -8.06 0.96 20.15
CA TYR A 234 -7.50 0.47 18.88
C TYR A 234 -6.99 1.58 17.97
N ALA A 235 -7.55 2.79 18.08
CA ALA A 235 -7.07 3.95 17.35
C ALA A 235 -5.84 4.58 18.00
N ARG A 236 -5.71 4.45 19.34
CA ARG A 236 -4.55 4.96 20.08
C ARG A 236 -3.29 4.21 19.69
N GLY A 237 -2.24 4.94 19.26
CA GLY A 237 -0.98 4.35 18.80
C GLY A 237 -1.10 3.49 17.53
N HIS A 238 -2.18 3.64 16.76
CA HIS A 238 -2.40 2.89 15.52
C HIS A 238 -1.22 3.04 14.55
N PHE A 239 -0.75 4.26 14.34
CA PHE A 239 0.33 4.54 13.40
C PHE A 239 1.69 3.99 13.84
N ASP A 240 1.89 3.74 15.13
CA ASP A 240 3.13 3.15 15.65
C ASP A 240 3.18 1.64 15.38
N ARG A 241 2.02 0.98 15.29
CA ARG A 241 1.89 -0.48 15.17
C ARG A 241 1.57 -0.97 13.76
N ILE A 242 0.84 -0.16 12.98
CA ILE A 242 0.23 -0.64 11.73
C ILE A 242 1.25 -1.17 10.72
N ASN A 243 2.40 -0.53 10.57
CA ASN A 243 3.41 -0.96 9.62
C ASN A 243 3.94 -2.36 9.95
N ASN A 244 4.24 -2.63 11.23
CA ASN A 244 4.71 -3.94 11.66
C ASN A 244 3.61 -5.01 11.51
N ALA A 245 2.38 -4.70 11.86
CA ALA A 245 1.24 -5.59 11.70
C ALA A 245 0.99 -5.95 10.23
N VAL A 246 1.03 -4.95 9.35
CA VAL A 246 0.85 -5.17 7.90
C VAL A 246 2.02 -5.97 7.33
N TYR A 247 3.26 -5.66 7.73
CA TYR A 247 4.42 -6.41 7.26
C TYR A 247 4.35 -7.88 7.66
N GLU A 248 4.04 -8.17 8.93
CA GLU A 248 3.89 -9.53 9.42
C GLU A 248 2.77 -10.29 8.68
N LEU A 249 1.60 -9.67 8.52
CA LEU A 249 0.52 -10.24 7.73
C LEU A 249 0.95 -10.52 6.30
N TRP A 250 1.55 -9.54 5.66
CA TRP A 250 1.92 -9.63 4.25
C TRP A 250 2.98 -10.71 3.99
N THR A 251 3.92 -10.90 4.91
CA THR A 251 4.97 -11.91 4.79
C THR A 251 4.55 -13.29 5.29
N GLY A 252 3.57 -13.36 6.21
CA GLY A 252 3.18 -14.60 6.89
C GLY A 252 1.98 -15.33 6.31
N ALA A 253 1.22 -14.71 5.40
CA ALA A 253 0.00 -15.32 4.85
C ALA A 253 -0.21 -14.97 3.38
N ASP A 254 -1.01 -15.81 2.69
CA ASP A 254 -1.42 -15.58 1.31
C ASP A 254 -2.94 -15.30 1.19
N ARG A 255 -3.67 -15.43 2.30
CA ARG A 255 -5.12 -15.16 2.34
C ARG A 255 -5.46 -14.27 3.51
N TYR A 256 -6.22 -13.23 3.23
CA TYR A 256 -6.61 -12.19 4.18
C TYR A 256 -8.14 -12.05 4.14
N ASP A 257 -8.80 -12.91 4.89
CA ASP A 257 -10.24 -12.84 5.15
C ASP A 257 -10.51 -12.12 6.48
N ARG A 258 -11.81 -12.06 6.86
CA ARG A 258 -12.24 -11.42 8.09
C ARG A 258 -11.56 -12.01 9.33
N GLU A 259 -11.42 -13.32 9.40
CA GLU A 259 -10.86 -14.02 10.58
C GLU A 259 -9.37 -13.74 10.72
N THR A 260 -8.62 -13.82 9.63
CA THR A 260 -7.19 -13.51 9.58
C THR A 260 -6.91 -12.08 10.00
N LEU A 261 -7.72 -11.12 9.49
CA LEU A 261 -7.57 -9.70 9.83
C LEU A 261 -7.91 -9.42 11.30
N LEU A 262 -8.96 -10.04 11.85
CA LEU A 262 -9.31 -9.88 13.26
C LEU A 262 -8.25 -10.48 14.19
N ALA A 263 -7.73 -11.66 13.87
CA ALA A 263 -6.66 -12.30 14.64
C ALA A 263 -5.39 -11.44 14.67
N ALA A 264 -4.99 -10.87 13.52
CA ALA A 264 -3.87 -9.96 13.45
C ALA A 264 -4.12 -8.67 14.25
N ALA A 265 -5.31 -8.08 14.14
CA ALA A 265 -5.67 -6.89 14.89
C ALA A 265 -5.67 -7.13 16.41
N GLN A 266 -6.07 -8.31 16.88
CA GLN A 266 -5.99 -8.69 18.30
C GLN A 266 -4.55 -8.87 18.78
N LYS A 267 -3.67 -9.41 17.94
CA LYS A 267 -2.24 -9.59 18.27
C LYS A 267 -1.51 -8.26 18.44
N TRP A 268 -1.90 -7.25 17.67
CA TRP A 268 -1.23 -5.95 17.59
C TRP A 268 -1.98 -4.82 18.31
N GLN A 269 -2.78 -5.17 19.33
CA GLN A 269 -3.49 -4.19 20.19
C GLN A 269 -2.56 -3.28 20.97
#